data_9ab23d0aab1426b143d19ee6918366c4
#
_entry.id   9ab23d0aab1426b143d19ee6918366c4
#
_cell.length_a   1.000
_cell.length_b   1.000
_cell.length_c   1.000
_cell.angle_alpha   90.00
_cell.angle_beta   90.00
_cell.angle_gamma   90.00
#
_symmetry.space_group_name_H-M   'P 1'
#
loop_
_entity.id
_entity.type
_entity.pdbx_description
1 polymer ?
#
loop_
_entity_poly.entity_id
_entity_poly.type
_entity_poly.pdbx_seq_one_letter_code
_entity_poly.pdbx_strand_id
1 'polypeptide(L)'
;MGTLRYRILPVLLASFCLGPCSTLYGEARSATQQDARHSGAVVRERQRVVVGSVVEEWRLEWQAPPEPACEPSSDDWYTCPCVGFAFGEAGQLDLVRHVQGKPEERLHLSPLFALGFYGEAVAQLPKWPVLAGDMDRMDKPGFADLVKSRPIVRIMELADYDHDGRPTEFLLQIGAGPCGHRQTVVVGVSRSNPKLHAFGTVAHPGTPLVLESPDAWKQLLRSKGKTTVVSWPCGDHGSDEQNEIELVAEASGIRAFHARYSCGDTARGRLLERTEQ
;
A
#
# COMPACT_ATOMS: atom_id res chain seq x y z
N MET A 1 -2.64 -47.36 -38.84
CA MET A 1 -1.62 -48.42 -38.87
C MET A 1 -0.38 -47.94 -38.16
N GLY A 2 0.03 -48.65 -37.09
CA GLY A 2 1.32 -48.49 -36.46
C GLY A 2 1.27 -48.07 -35.00
N THR A 3 0.76 -48.94 -34.12
CA THR A 3 0.89 -48.82 -32.66
C THR A 3 2.26 -49.29 -32.24
N LEU A 4 2.99 -48.45 -31.48
CA LEU A 4 4.19 -48.89 -30.76
C LEU A 4 3.97 -48.73 -29.28
N ARG A 5 3.86 -49.89 -28.59
CA ARG A 5 3.81 -50.06 -27.15
C ARG A 5 5.23 -50.21 -26.61
N TYR A 6 5.66 -49.36 -25.69
CA TYR A 6 6.83 -49.65 -24.83
C TYR A 6 6.39 -49.96 -23.42
N ARG A 7 6.74 -51.16 -22.98
CA ARG A 7 6.68 -51.64 -21.60
C ARG A 7 7.98 -51.24 -20.91
N ILE A 8 7.88 -50.67 -19.74
CA ILE A 8 9.03 -50.53 -18.83
C ILE A 8 8.73 -51.28 -17.55
N LEU A 9 9.62 -52.21 -17.20
CA LEU A 9 9.65 -53.01 -16.00
C LEU A 9 10.10 -52.16 -14.78
N PRO A 10 9.71 -52.59 -13.57
CA PRO A 10 10.18 -51.93 -12.34
C PRO A 10 11.46 -52.57 -11.85
N VAL A 11 12.42 -51.77 -11.40
CA VAL A 11 13.57 -52.22 -10.60
C VAL A 11 13.32 -51.81 -9.16
N LEU A 12 13.16 -52.86 -8.33
CA LEU A 12 13.22 -52.80 -6.88
C LEU A 12 14.68 -52.75 -6.44
N LEU A 13 15.05 -51.80 -5.63
CA LEU A 13 16.26 -51.85 -4.82
C LEU A 13 15.94 -51.38 -3.39
N ALA A 14 15.87 -52.34 -2.52
CA ALA A 14 15.85 -52.12 -1.09
C ALA A 14 17.27 -51.89 -0.58
N SER A 15 17.46 -50.86 0.23
CA SER A 15 18.64 -50.75 1.10
C SER A 15 18.22 -50.23 2.47
N PHE A 16 18.28 -51.15 3.40
CA PHE A 16 18.22 -50.93 4.84
C PHE A 16 19.49 -50.21 5.28
N CYS A 17 19.36 -49.09 6.00
CA CYS A 17 20.38 -48.63 6.93
C CYS A 17 19.75 -48.25 8.23
N LEU A 18 19.95 -49.11 9.20
CA LEU A 18 19.78 -48.87 10.64
C LEU A 18 20.94 -47.97 11.12
N GLY A 19 20.63 -46.87 11.76
CA GLY A 19 21.58 -46.07 12.49
C GLY A 19 20.86 -45.23 13.57
N PRO A 20 21.45 -45.06 14.75
CA PRO A 20 20.72 -44.92 15.99
C PRO A 20 20.32 -43.49 16.38
N CYS A 21 19.30 -43.47 17.20
CA CYS A 21 18.92 -42.45 18.18
C CYS A 21 19.97 -41.38 18.46
N SER A 22 19.65 -40.12 18.23
CA SER A 22 20.22 -39.00 18.96
C SER A 22 19.11 -38.08 19.41
N THR A 23 18.93 -38.09 20.67
CA THR A 23 18.02 -37.37 21.53
C THR A 23 18.10 -35.84 21.40
N LEU A 24 16.94 -35.22 21.37
CA LEU A 24 16.54 -34.06 22.16
C LEU A 24 17.62 -32.98 22.45
N TYR A 25 17.67 -31.96 21.66
CA TYR A 25 17.98 -30.56 22.08
C TYR A 25 17.62 -29.62 20.95
N GLY A 26 16.49 -28.97 21.01
CA GLY A 26 16.11 -28.03 19.97
C GLY A 26 14.77 -27.33 20.13
N GLU A 27 14.40 -26.93 21.34
CA GLU A 27 13.27 -26.06 21.51
C GLU A 27 13.49 -25.10 22.70
N ALA A 28 14.24 -24.04 22.48
CA ALA A 28 14.28 -22.91 23.40
C ALA A 28 14.92 -21.64 22.76
N ARG A 29 14.87 -21.47 21.43
CA ARG A 29 15.48 -20.30 20.79
C ARG A 29 14.51 -19.37 20.06
N SER A 30 13.22 -19.63 20.08
CA SER A 30 12.29 -18.85 19.24
C SER A 30 11.67 -17.61 19.92
N ALA A 31 11.56 -17.59 21.25
CA ALA A 31 10.89 -16.48 21.95
C ALA A 31 11.82 -15.26 22.21
N THR A 32 13.11 -15.52 22.46
CA THR A 32 14.06 -14.44 22.82
C THR A 32 14.55 -13.63 21.63
N GLN A 33 14.43 -14.14 20.41
CA GLN A 33 14.88 -13.45 19.20
C GLN A 33 13.83 -12.48 18.65
N GLN A 34 12.57 -12.64 19.01
CA GLN A 34 11.48 -11.75 18.62
C GLN A 34 11.45 -10.47 19.48
N ASP A 35 11.71 -10.56 20.77
CA ASP A 35 11.75 -9.42 21.68
C ASP A 35 12.96 -8.49 21.47
N ALA A 36 14.09 -9.02 21.02
CA ALA A 36 15.30 -8.22 20.77
C ALA A 36 15.19 -7.30 19.54
N ARG A 37 14.27 -7.58 18.61
CA ARG A 37 14.06 -6.75 17.39
C ARG A 37 13.28 -5.46 17.65
N HIS A 38 12.67 -5.28 18.80
CA HIS A 38 11.80 -4.15 19.09
C HIS A 38 12.43 -3.05 19.95
N SER A 39 13.68 -3.22 20.40
CA SER A 39 14.35 -2.25 21.29
C SER A 39 14.74 -0.92 20.61
N GLY A 40 14.56 -0.81 19.27
CA GLY A 40 14.87 0.39 18.48
C GLY A 40 13.69 0.99 17.73
N ALA A 41 12.47 0.43 17.88
CA ALA A 41 11.32 0.92 17.15
C ALA A 41 10.94 2.35 17.55
N VAL A 42 10.61 3.19 16.56
CA VAL A 42 10.22 4.59 16.75
C VAL A 42 8.77 4.77 16.33
N VAL A 43 7.91 5.16 17.27
CA VAL A 43 6.51 5.45 16.99
C VAL A 43 6.41 6.73 16.17
N ARG A 44 5.95 6.62 14.91
CA ARG A 44 5.72 7.73 14.00
C ARG A 44 4.39 8.41 14.27
N GLU A 45 3.36 7.60 14.52
CA GLU A 45 1.99 8.06 14.76
C GLU A 45 1.25 7.05 15.63
N ARG A 46 0.36 7.56 16.48
CA ARG A 46 -0.48 6.76 17.37
C ARG A 46 -1.91 7.26 17.31
N GLN A 47 -2.86 6.33 17.20
CA GLN A 47 -4.29 6.64 17.24
C GLN A 47 -5.09 5.66 18.10
N ARG A 48 -6.19 6.16 18.68
CA ARG A 48 -7.25 5.32 19.22
C ARG A 48 -8.29 5.10 18.14
N VAL A 49 -8.62 3.86 17.88
CA VAL A 49 -9.53 3.43 16.81
C VAL A 49 -10.69 2.68 17.45
N VAL A 50 -11.92 2.99 17.03
CA VAL A 50 -13.11 2.28 17.49
C VAL A 50 -13.47 1.23 16.46
N VAL A 51 -13.27 -0.05 16.78
CA VAL A 51 -13.61 -1.18 15.94
C VAL A 51 -14.81 -1.91 16.55
N GLY A 52 -16.00 -1.65 16.02
CA GLY A 52 -17.25 -2.11 16.64
C GLY A 52 -17.47 -1.47 18.02
N SER A 53 -17.45 -2.26 19.09
CA SER A 53 -17.59 -1.77 20.48
C SER A 53 -16.27 -1.69 21.23
N VAL A 54 -15.14 -2.00 20.58
CA VAL A 54 -13.81 -2.07 21.21
C VAL A 54 -13.00 -0.85 20.82
N VAL A 55 -12.35 -0.22 21.81
CA VAL A 55 -11.34 0.82 21.57
C VAL A 55 -9.98 0.15 21.51
N GLU A 56 -9.31 0.36 20.41
CA GLU A 56 -8.00 -0.21 20.10
C GLU A 56 -6.95 0.91 20.02
N GLU A 57 -5.68 0.58 20.17
CA GLU A 57 -4.57 1.48 19.87
C GLU A 57 -3.89 1.00 18.60
N TRP A 58 -3.78 1.87 17.61
CA TRP A 58 -3.02 1.62 16.38
C TRP A 58 -1.81 2.54 16.32
N ARG A 59 -0.68 2.00 15.89
CA ARG A 59 0.59 2.74 15.78
C ARG A 59 1.22 2.48 14.42
N LEU A 60 1.71 3.53 13.79
CA LEU A 60 2.73 3.42 12.74
C LEU A 60 4.09 3.45 13.43
N GLU A 61 4.90 2.44 13.20
CA GLU A 61 6.20 2.26 13.84
C GLU A 61 7.29 2.05 12.79
N TRP A 62 8.31 2.88 12.82
CA TRP A 62 9.57 2.57 12.17
C TRP A 62 10.29 1.49 12.97
N GLN A 63 10.82 0.46 12.30
CA GLN A 63 11.57 -0.62 12.96
C GLN A 63 12.92 -0.15 13.53
N ALA A 64 13.45 0.96 12.99
CA ALA A 64 14.63 1.71 13.44
C ALA A 64 14.39 3.20 13.19
N PRO A 65 15.18 4.12 13.76
CA PRO A 65 15.08 5.53 13.41
C PRO A 65 15.12 5.72 11.89
N PRO A 66 14.15 6.45 11.31
CA PRO A 66 14.07 6.63 9.87
C PRO A 66 15.14 7.60 9.37
N GLU A 67 15.55 7.41 8.12
CA GLU A 67 16.40 8.34 7.39
C GLU A 67 15.57 9.38 6.63
N PRO A 68 16.14 10.52 6.21
CA PRO A 68 15.48 11.44 5.30
C PRO A 68 15.12 10.75 3.98
N ALA A 69 13.87 10.84 3.52
CA ALA A 69 13.45 10.25 2.26
C ALA A 69 13.99 11.01 1.05
N CYS A 70 14.15 12.31 1.19
CA CYS A 70 14.63 13.20 0.14
C CYS A 70 15.28 14.43 0.77
N GLU A 71 16.58 14.61 0.52
CA GLU A 71 17.35 15.76 0.97
C GLU A 71 17.05 16.99 0.10
N PRO A 72 16.65 18.12 0.71
CA PRO A 72 16.30 19.33 -0.04
C PRO A 72 17.45 19.99 -0.84
N SER A 73 18.68 19.54 -0.59
CA SER A 73 19.88 20.06 -1.27
C SER A 73 20.18 19.36 -2.60
N SER A 74 19.45 18.28 -2.94
CA SER A 74 19.60 17.62 -4.23
C SER A 74 18.79 18.32 -5.29
N ASP A 75 19.34 18.52 -6.48
CA ASP A 75 18.60 19.05 -7.64
C ASP A 75 17.41 18.15 -8.03
N ASP A 76 17.41 16.92 -7.49
CA ASP A 76 16.38 15.93 -7.75
C ASP A 76 15.07 16.13 -6.99
N TRP A 77 15.00 17.04 -6.02
CA TRP A 77 13.78 17.20 -5.24
C TRP A 77 12.59 17.80 -6.01
N TYR A 78 12.86 18.44 -7.15
CA TYR A 78 11.83 18.86 -8.12
C TYR A 78 11.29 17.71 -8.95
N THR A 79 12.00 16.58 -8.98
CA THR A 79 11.66 15.42 -9.77
C THR A 79 10.98 14.35 -8.92
N CYS A 80 10.31 13.38 -9.54
CA CYS A 80 9.84 12.19 -8.88
C CYS A 80 11.02 11.26 -8.59
N PRO A 81 11.08 10.62 -7.42
CA PRO A 81 10.05 10.52 -6.35
C PRO A 81 10.05 11.66 -5.35
N CYS A 82 11.06 12.53 -5.37
CA CYS A 82 11.33 13.52 -4.35
C CYS A 82 10.16 14.49 -4.13
N VAL A 83 9.50 14.91 -5.21
CA VAL A 83 8.29 15.77 -5.15
C VAL A 83 7.19 15.14 -4.29
N GLY A 84 7.09 13.82 -4.27
CA GLY A 84 6.09 13.11 -3.48
C GLY A 84 6.43 12.95 -2.01
N PHE A 85 7.72 12.98 -1.67
CA PHE A 85 8.25 12.66 -0.35
C PHE A 85 9.30 13.67 0.14
N ALA A 86 9.36 14.85 -0.49
CA ALA A 86 10.25 15.92 -0.06
C ALA A 86 10.04 16.23 1.42
N PHE A 87 11.13 16.40 2.17
CA PHE A 87 11.14 16.52 3.62
C PHE A 87 10.47 15.34 4.35
N GLY A 88 10.50 14.15 3.73
CA GLY A 88 9.93 12.94 4.26
C GLY A 88 10.89 12.12 5.11
N GLU A 89 10.42 10.96 5.47
CA GLU A 89 11.13 9.92 6.23
C GLU A 89 11.10 8.61 5.46
N ALA A 90 12.20 7.85 5.51
CA ALA A 90 12.32 6.55 4.85
C ALA A 90 12.82 5.48 5.82
N GLY A 91 12.36 4.23 5.63
CA GLY A 91 12.79 3.10 6.45
C GLY A 91 11.85 1.91 6.37
N GLN A 92 12.03 0.96 7.27
CA GLN A 92 11.12 -0.16 7.44
C GLN A 92 9.97 0.23 8.35
N LEU A 93 8.73 0.12 7.86
CA LEU A 93 7.52 0.61 8.50
C LEU A 93 6.53 -0.52 8.78
N ASP A 94 5.96 -0.49 9.98
CA ASP A 94 4.90 -1.39 10.41
C ASP A 94 3.65 -0.62 10.84
N LEU A 95 2.50 -1.21 10.59
CA LEU A 95 1.25 -0.88 11.27
C LEU A 95 1.05 -1.91 12.39
N VAL A 96 0.95 -1.42 13.62
CA VAL A 96 0.77 -2.23 14.82
C VAL A 96 -0.59 -1.94 15.42
N ARG A 97 -1.34 -2.99 15.71
CA ARG A 97 -2.65 -2.95 16.36
C ARG A 97 -2.57 -3.61 17.71
N HIS A 98 -2.95 -2.87 18.73
CA HIS A 98 -3.02 -3.36 20.09
C HIS A 98 -4.48 -3.36 20.58
N VAL A 99 -4.95 -4.54 20.99
CA VAL A 99 -6.26 -4.74 21.61
C VAL A 99 -6.01 -5.26 23.03
N GLN A 100 -6.61 -4.62 24.03
CA GLN A 100 -6.41 -5.03 25.43
C GLN A 100 -6.70 -6.52 25.61
N GLY A 101 -5.76 -7.26 26.21
CA GLY A 101 -5.89 -8.70 26.48
C GLY A 101 -5.66 -9.61 25.29
N LYS A 102 -5.21 -9.08 24.15
CA LYS A 102 -4.82 -9.86 22.97
C LYS A 102 -3.34 -9.63 22.61
N PRO A 103 -2.70 -10.58 21.93
CA PRO A 103 -1.39 -10.35 21.33
C PRO A 103 -1.44 -9.18 20.35
N GLU A 104 -0.35 -8.43 20.22
CA GLU A 104 -0.22 -7.40 19.19
C GLU A 104 -0.31 -8.02 17.80
N GLU A 105 -1.07 -7.38 16.93
CA GLU A 105 -1.11 -7.67 15.50
C GLU A 105 -0.22 -6.68 14.75
N ARG A 106 0.55 -7.16 13.77
CA ARG A 106 1.51 -6.36 13.02
C ARG A 106 1.38 -6.64 11.53
N LEU A 107 1.30 -5.57 10.76
CA LEU A 107 1.35 -5.61 9.30
C LEU A 107 2.59 -4.84 8.82
N HIS A 108 3.49 -5.54 8.12
CA HIS A 108 4.63 -4.90 7.48
C HIS A 108 4.17 -4.10 6.27
N LEU A 109 4.37 -2.78 6.29
CA LEU A 109 3.92 -1.88 5.23
C LEU A 109 4.99 -1.66 4.14
N SER A 110 6.27 -1.79 4.48
CA SER A 110 7.36 -1.56 3.51
C SER A 110 7.25 -2.38 2.23
N PRO A 111 6.80 -3.66 2.24
CA PRO A 111 6.59 -4.42 1.00
C PRO A 111 5.56 -3.81 0.04
N LEU A 112 4.61 -3.00 0.54
CA LEU A 112 3.62 -2.33 -0.32
C LEU A 112 4.27 -1.29 -1.24
N PHE A 113 5.38 -0.68 -0.81
CA PHE A 113 6.10 0.31 -1.59
C PHE A 113 6.79 -0.29 -2.82
N ALA A 114 7.07 -1.60 -2.81
CA ALA A 114 7.55 -2.32 -3.99
C ALA A 114 6.51 -2.37 -5.14
N LEU A 115 5.22 -2.12 -4.83
CA LEU A 115 4.16 -1.99 -5.84
C LEU A 115 4.11 -0.58 -6.46
N GLY A 116 4.85 0.37 -5.91
CA GLY A 116 4.97 1.73 -6.42
C GLY A 116 5.85 1.83 -7.67
N PHE A 117 5.92 3.01 -8.26
CA PHE A 117 6.67 3.28 -9.51
C PHE A 117 8.14 2.82 -9.48
N TYR A 118 8.79 2.85 -8.33
CA TYR A 118 10.22 2.56 -8.21
C TYR A 118 10.54 1.16 -7.70
N GLY A 119 9.53 0.38 -7.30
CA GLY A 119 9.67 -1.03 -6.97
C GLY A 119 10.53 -1.34 -5.74
N GLU A 120 10.77 -0.38 -4.86
CA GLU A 120 11.59 -0.55 -3.66
C GLU A 120 10.72 -0.88 -2.45
N ALA A 121 11.10 -1.93 -1.69
CA ALA A 121 10.42 -2.33 -0.45
C ALA A 121 10.92 -1.50 0.77
N VAL A 122 11.03 -0.19 0.58
CA VAL A 122 11.38 0.79 1.61
C VAL A 122 10.25 1.80 1.70
N ALA A 123 9.65 1.92 2.87
CA ALA A 123 8.58 2.88 3.07
C ALA A 123 9.11 4.31 3.04
N GLN A 124 8.38 5.20 2.38
CA GLN A 124 8.62 6.64 2.37
C GLN A 124 7.35 7.36 2.81
N LEU A 125 7.44 8.18 3.84
CA LEU A 125 6.31 8.95 4.34
C LEU A 125 6.61 10.45 4.30
N PRO A 126 5.65 11.31 3.91
CA PRO A 126 5.81 12.74 4.09
C PRO A 126 5.89 13.07 5.59
N LYS A 127 6.88 13.88 5.99
CA LYS A 127 6.98 14.35 7.37
C LYS A 127 6.37 15.73 7.54
N TRP A 128 6.76 16.67 6.68
CA TRP A 128 6.20 18.01 6.66
C TRP A 128 5.56 18.29 5.31
N PRO A 129 4.41 18.99 5.29
CA PRO A 129 3.72 19.24 4.03
C PRO A 129 4.43 20.30 3.21
N VAL A 130 4.67 19.99 1.92
CA VAL A 130 4.99 20.98 0.89
C VAL A 130 3.68 21.35 0.20
N LEU A 131 3.34 22.63 0.17
CA LEU A 131 2.09 23.14 -0.37
C LEU A 131 2.27 23.59 -1.82
N ALA A 132 1.20 23.58 -2.60
CA ALA A 132 1.24 24.02 -4.00
C ALA A 132 1.81 25.45 -4.17
N GLY A 133 1.52 26.36 -3.22
CA GLY A 133 2.05 27.73 -3.22
C GLY A 133 3.53 27.86 -2.82
N ASP A 134 4.19 26.76 -2.50
CA ASP A 134 5.62 26.76 -2.14
C ASP A 134 6.53 26.67 -3.37
N MET A 135 6.00 26.26 -4.51
CA MET A 135 6.79 25.97 -5.72
C MET A 135 7.70 27.14 -6.12
N ASP A 136 7.20 28.38 -6.02
CA ASP A 136 7.97 29.60 -6.38
C ASP A 136 9.00 29.99 -5.31
N ARG A 137 9.06 29.26 -4.19
CA ARG A 137 9.90 29.57 -3.03
C ARG A 137 10.92 28.49 -2.71
N MET A 138 10.87 27.38 -3.42
CA MET A 138 11.65 26.18 -3.12
C MET A 138 13.17 26.44 -3.17
N ASP A 139 13.62 27.34 -4.03
CA ASP A 139 15.02 27.75 -4.21
C ASP A 139 15.46 28.87 -3.25
N LYS A 140 14.56 29.42 -2.44
CA LYS A 140 14.86 30.57 -1.59
C LYS A 140 15.50 30.15 -0.26
N PRO A 141 16.47 30.93 0.25
CA PRO A 141 17.01 30.71 1.58
C PRO A 141 15.92 30.64 2.65
N GLY A 142 16.04 29.70 3.59
CA GLY A 142 15.09 29.51 4.69
C GLY A 142 13.83 28.75 4.31
N PHE A 143 13.69 28.28 3.06
CA PHE A 143 12.53 27.47 2.66
C PHE A 143 12.42 26.18 3.47
N ALA A 144 13.53 25.47 3.67
CA ALA A 144 13.55 24.25 4.48
C ALA A 144 13.07 24.49 5.92
N ASP A 145 13.48 25.60 6.54
CA ASP A 145 13.04 25.96 7.90
C ASP A 145 11.55 26.29 7.95
N LEU A 146 11.05 26.98 6.93
CA LEU A 146 9.62 27.24 6.78
C LEU A 146 8.83 25.93 6.71
N VAL A 147 9.24 24.98 5.89
CA VAL A 147 8.54 23.69 5.76
C VAL A 147 8.60 22.92 7.09
N LYS A 148 9.77 22.83 7.72
CA LYS A 148 9.97 22.14 9.00
C LYS A 148 9.25 22.80 10.18
N SER A 149 8.82 24.05 10.06
CA SER A 149 8.01 24.73 11.08
C SER A 149 6.53 24.31 11.06
N ARG A 150 6.09 23.59 10.04
CA ARG A 150 4.70 23.13 9.88
C ARG A 150 4.42 21.91 10.75
N PRO A 151 3.13 21.65 11.07
CA PRO A 151 2.75 20.41 11.72
C PRO A 151 3.16 19.18 10.90
N ILE A 152 3.54 18.11 11.60
CA ILE A 152 3.84 16.82 10.97
C ILE A 152 2.58 16.29 10.30
N VAL A 153 2.73 15.76 9.08
CA VAL A 153 1.63 15.16 8.31
C VAL A 153 1.09 13.94 9.07
N ARG A 154 -0.23 13.91 9.24
CA ARG A 154 -0.92 12.73 9.72
C ARG A 154 -1.09 11.75 8.58
N ILE A 155 -0.74 10.49 8.80
CA ILE A 155 -0.87 9.42 7.81
C ILE A 155 -2.16 8.64 8.03
N MET A 156 -2.46 8.25 9.28
CA MET A 156 -3.67 7.48 9.61
C MET A 156 -4.90 8.41 9.69
N GLU A 157 -5.32 8.99 8.56
CA GLU A 157 -6.61 9.67 8.45
C GLU A 157 -7.69 8.64 8.20
N LEU A 158 -8.27 8.13 9.29
CA LEU A 158 -9.23 7.03 9.24
C LEU A 158 -10.55 7.44 8.59
N ALA A 159 -11.03 6.61 7.66
CA ALA A 159 -12.31 6.76 6.98
C ALA A 159 -12.90 5.38 6.62
N ASP A 160 -14.11 5.36 6.11
CA ASP A 160 -14.85 4.16 5.70
C ASP A 160 -14.77 4.02 4.17
N TYR A 161 -13.64 3.50 3.67
CA TYR A 161 -13.38 3.40 2.23
C TYR A 161 -14.09 2.21 1.58
N ASP A 162 -14.35 1.13 2.32
CA ASP A 162 -15.08 -0.03 1.82
C ASP A 162 -16.60 0.05 2.07
N HIS A 163 -17.06 1.15 2.70
CA HIS A 163 -18.47 1.38 3.03
C HIS A 163 -19.08 0.30 3.92
N ASP A 164 -18.32 -0.31 4.79
CA ASP A 164 -18.79 -1.29 5.77
C ASP A 164 -19.46 -0.64 7.00
N GLY A 165 -19.42 0.69 7.08
CA GLY A 165 -19.98 1.51 8.16
C GLY A 165 -19.01 1.73 9.31
N ARG A 166 -17.69 1.50 9.13
CA ARG A 166 -16.65 1.70 10.14
C ARG A 166 -15.50 2.50 9.55
N PRO A 167 -15.11 3.63 10.15
CA PRO A 167 -13.92 4.37 9.70
C PRO A 167 -12.65 3.71 10.26
N THR A 168 -12.28 2.57 9.70
CA THR A 168 -11.16 1.74 10.15
C THR A 168 -10.10 1.54 9.09
N GLU A 169 -10.12 2.36 8.04
CA GLU A 169 -9.15 2.34 6.96
C GLU A 169 -8.51 3.71 6.78
N PHE A 170 -7.30 3.72 6.23
CA PHE A 170 -6.62 4.95 5.81
C PHE A 170 -5.90 4.75 4.47
N LEU A 171 -5.67 5.87 3.77
CA LEU A 171 -4.88 5.87 2.54
C LEU A 171 -3.39 5.92 2.87
N LEU A 172 -2.64 4.99 2.29
CA LEU A 172 -1.19 5.00 2.31
C LEU A 172 -0.67 5.33 0.91
N GLN A 173 0.05 6.45 0.76
CA GLN A 173 0.79 6.73 -0.46
C GLN A 173 2.01 5.83 -0.51
N ILE A 174 2.14 5.02 -1.56
CA ILE A 174 3.24 4.07 -1.76
C ILE A 174 4.18 4.44 -2.90
N GLY A 175 3.83 5.47 -3.66
CA GLY A 175 4.65 5.94 -4.77
C GLY A 175 4.27 7.35 -5.22
N ALA A 176 5.20 7.96 -5.93
CA ALA A 176 4.99 9.21 -6.63
C ALA A 176 5.62 9.08 -8.02
N GLY A 177 4.84 9.32 -9.05
CA GLY A 177 5.26 9.25 -10.44
C GLY A 177 5.39 10.63 -11.09
N PRO A 178 5.74 10.67 -12.36
CA PRO A 178 5.76 11.89 -13.15
C PRO A 178 4.43 12.63 -13.11
N CYS A 179 4.46 13.93 -13.39
CA CYS A 179 3.26 14.79 -13.46
C CYS A 179 2.41 14.82 -12.18
N GLY A 180 3.01 14.50 -11.03
CA GLY A 180 2.32 14.54 -9.73
C GLY A 180 1.41 13.34 -9.44
N HIS A 181 1.46 12.28 -10.25
CA HIS A 181 0.75 11.04 -9.96
C HIS A 181 1.17 10.47 -8.60
N ARG A 182 0.19 10.02 -7.82
CA ARG A 182 0.40 9.44 -6.48
C ARG A 182 -0.23 8.07 -6.45
N GLN A 183 0.61 7.04 -6.30
CA GLN A 183 0.12 5.70 -6.09
C GLN A 183 -0.26 5.50 -4.64
N THR A 184 -1.46 4.99 -4.43
CA THR A 184 -2.05 4.83 -3.11
C THR A 184 -2.73 3.47 -2.97
N VAL A 185 -2.69 2.95 -1.75
CA VAL A 185 -3.43 1.77 -1.31
C VAL A 185 -4.25 2.12 -0.08
N VAL A 186 -5.33 1.38 0.16
CA VAL A 186 -6.07 1.45 1.43
C VAL A 186 -5.52 0.38 2.37
N VAL A 187 -5.31 0.73 3.64
CA VAL A 187 -4.82 -0.16 4.69
C VAL A 187 -5.74 -0.06 5.90
N GLY A 188 -6.03 -1.19 6.54
CA GLY A 188 -6.87 -1.19 7.74
C GLY A 188 -7.48 -2.54 8.04
N VAL A 189 -8.70 -2.53 8.57
CA VAL A 189 -9.54 -3.71 8.81
C VAL A 189 -10.93 -3.48 8.27
N SER A 190 -11.61 -4.55 7.85
CA SER A 190 -13.02 -4.51 7.44
C SER A 190 -13.87 -5.49 8.25
N ARG A 191 -15.19 -5.43 8.10
CA ARG A 191 -16.08 -6.46 8.69
C ARG A 191 -15.85 -7.82 8.10
N SER A 192 -15.55 -7.90 6.80
CA SER A 192 -15.28 -9.15 6.09
C SER A 192 -13.89 -9.71 6.42
N ASN A 193 -12.91 -8.84 6.73
CA ASN A 193 -11.57 -9.23 7.16
C ASN A 193 -11.14 -8.40 8.38
N PRO A 194 -11.32 -8.93 9.61
CA PRO A 194 -11.01 -8.20 10.83
C PRO A 194 -9.52 -8.14 11.18
N LYS A 195 -8.63 -8.69 10.34
CA LYS A 195 -7.18 -8.56 10.49
C LYS A 195 -6.66 -7.33 9.75
N LEU A 196 -5.53 -6.79 10.20
CA LEU A 196 -4.83 -5.74 9.47
C LEU A 196 -4.41 -6.24 8.09
N HIS A 197 -4.78 -5.52 7.04
CA HIS A 197 -4.42 -5.86 5.67
C HIS A 197 -4.39 -4.61 4.77
N ALA A 198 -3.72 -4.73 3.62
CA ALA A 198 -3.92 -3.83 2.50
C ALA A 198 -5.10 -4.36 1.67
N PHE A 199 -6.01 -3.47 1.28
CA PHE A 199 -7.24 -3.85 0.60
C PHE A 199 -6.98 -4.22 -0.85
N GLY A 200 -7.40 -5.41 -1.22
CA GLY A 200 -7.52 -5.86 -2.61
C GLY A 200 -8.96 -5.71 -3.12
N THR A 201 -9.21 -6.25 -4.30
CA THR A 201 -10.57 -6.37 -4.82
C THR A 201 -11.23 -7.67 -4.34
N VAL A 202 -12.57 -7.75 -4.50
CA VAL A 202 -13.30 -9.01 -4.22
C VAL A 202 -12.76 -10.17 -5.07
N ALA A 203 -12.36 -9.88 -6.32
CA ALA A 203 -11.78 -10.88 -7.21
C ALA A 203 -10.36 -11.30 -6.77
N HIS A 204 -9.58 -10.38 -6.21
CA HIS A 204 -8.19 -10.58 -5.80
C HIS A 204 -7.92 -10.06 -4.39
N PRO A 205 -8.50 -10.67 -3.33
CA PRO A 205 -8.44 -10.12 -1.97
C PRO A 205 -7.04 -10.13 -1.36
N GLY A 206 -6.13 -10.96 -1.88
CA GLY A 206 -4.73 -11.03 -1.44
C GLY A 206 -3.77 -10.10 -2.19
N THR A 207 -4.25 -9.38 -3.21
CA THR A 207 -3.45 -8.46 -4.02
C THR A 207 -3.91 -7.03 -3.76
N PRO A 208 -3.08 -6.15 -3.16
CA PRO A 208 -3.48 -4.77 -2.89
C PRO A 208 -3.93 -4.04 -4.15
N LEU A 209 -5.07 -3.33 -4.07
CA LEU A 209 -5.55 -2.47 -5.13
C LEU A 209 -4.76 -1.15 -5.11
N VAL A 210 -3.90 -0.96 -6.09
CA VAL A 210 -3.11 0.27 -6.26
C VAL A 210 -3.85 1.20 -7.20
N LEU A 211 -4.13 2.42 -6.76
CA LEU A 211 -4.69 3.47 -7.63
C LEU A 211 -3.68 4.61 -7.79
N GLU A 212 -3.54 5.10 -9.02
CA GLU A 212 -2.59 6.16 -9.38
C GLU A 212 -3.06 7.58 -8.99
N SER A 213 -4.27 7.67 -8.46
CA SER A 213 -4.82 8.92 -7.96
C SER A 213 -5.50 8.72 -6.61
N PRO A 214 -5.10 9.46 -5.56
CA PRO A 214 -5.82 9.46 -4.29
C PRO A 214 -7.25 9.96 -4.42
N ASP A 215 -7.55 10.72 -5.48
CA ASP A 215 -8.89 11.27 -5.70
C ASP A 215 -9.91 10.20 -6.06
N ALA A 216 -9.48 9.08 -6.64
CA ALA A 216 -10.36 7.92 -6.86
C ALA A 216 -10.91 7.39 -5.52
N TRP A 217 -10.05 7.21 -4.53
CA TRP A 217 -10.44 6.81 -3.18
C TRP A 217 -11.30 7.85 -2.48
N LYS A 218 -10.94 9.14 -2.59
CA LYS A 218 -11.73 10.23 -2.01
C LYS A 218 -13.12 10.35 -2.64
N GLN A 219 -13.24 10.09 -3.95
CA GLN A 219 -14.53 10.05 -4.62
C GLN A 219 -15.35 8.85 -4.18
N LEU A 220 -14.75 7.65 -4.05
CA LEU A 220 -15.43 6.48 -3.52
C LEU A 220 -15.97 6.76 -2.12
N LEU A 221 -15.16 7.33 -1.22
CA LEU A 221 -15.56 7.72 0.13
C LEU A 221 -16.75 8.69 0.16
N ARG A 222 -16.81 9.66 -0.78
CA ARG A 222 -17.89 10.66 -0.86
C ARG A 222 -19.12 10.16 -1.59
N SER A 223 -19.01 9.12 -2.39
CA SER A 223 -20.09 8.51 -3.14
C SER A 223 -20.92 7.58 -2.24
N LYS A 224 -21.98 7.03 -2.80
CA LYS A 224 -22.75 5.97 -2.15
C LYS A 224 -22.21 4.59 -2.54
N GLY A 225 -20.86 4.39 -2.42
CA GLY A 225 -20.22 3.15 -2.75
C GLY A 225 -19.96 2.91 -4.24
N LYS A 226 -20.18 3.90 -5.12
CA LYS A 226 -19.85 3.77 -6.54
C LYS A 226 -19.26 5.06 -7.09
N THR A 227 -18.13 4.96 -7.81
CA THR A 227 -17.51 6.07 -8.51
C THR A 227 -16.81 5.63 -9.79
N THR A 228 -16.63 6.55 -10.73
CA THR A 228 -15.83 6.37 -11.93
C THR A 228 -14.84 7.52 -12.03
N VAL A 229 -13.58 7.21 -12.22
CA VAL A 229 -12.49 8.18 -12.33
C VAL A 229 -11.81 8.00 -13.67
N VAL A 230 -11.60 9.09 -14.37
CA VAL A 230 -10.78 9.11 -15.58
C VAL A 230 -9.31 9.11 -15.13
N SER A 231 -8.60 8.04 -15.41
CA SER A 231 -7.17 7.92 -15.11
C SER A 231 -6.30 8.46 -16.23
N TRP A 232 -6.80 8.43 -17.47
CA TRP A 232 -6.12 8.99 -18.63
C TRP A 232 -7.16 9.54 -19.62
N PRO A 233 -7.30 10.86 -19.76
CA PRO A 233 -8.34 11.45 -20.61
C PRO A 233 -7.97 11.44 -22.10
N CYS A 234 -8.97 11.55 -22.95
CA CYS A 234 -8.78 11.75 -24.39
C CYS A 234 -7.91 12.98 -24.69
N GLY A 235 -6.95 12.78 -25.60
CA GLY A 235 -6.04 13.85 -26.09
C GLY A 235 -4.88 14.14 -25.15
N ASP A 236 -4.83 13.56 -23.97
CA ASP A 236 -3.69 13.70 -23.06
C ASP A 236 -2.46 13.04 -23.69
N HIS A 237 -1.36 13.83 -23.85
CA HIS A 237 -0.15 13.41 -24.57
C HIS A 237 -0.42 12.81 -25.97
N GLY A 238 -1.50 13.23 -26.62
CA GLY A 238 -1.90 12.73 -27.94
C GLY A 238 -2.60 11.37 -27.92
N SER A 239 -3.12 10.96 -26.77
CA SER A 239 -3.84 9.68 -26.66
C SER A 239 -5.14 9.69 -27.45
N ASP A 240 -5.37 8.64 -28.23
CA ASP A 240 -6.62 8.33 -28.92
C ASP A 240 -7.53 7.39 -28.12
N GLU A 241 -7.13 7.08 -26.89
CA GLU A 241 -7.89 6.27 -25.94
C GLU A 241 -8.03 6.99 -24.60
N GLN A 242 -9.17 6.76 -23.93
CA GLN A 242 -9.45 7.18 -22.56
C GLN A 242 -9.50 5.97 -21.65
N ASN A 243 -8.80 6.04 -20.51
CA ASN A 243 -8.84 5.03 -19.47
C ASN A 243 -9.67 5.51 -18.29
N GLU A 244 -10.55 4.65 -17.80
CA GLU A 244 -11.39 4.89 -16.63
C GLU A 244 -11.24 3.75 -15.63
N ILE A 245 -11.32 4.10 -14.35
CA ILE A 245 -11.42 3.14 -13.24
C ILE A 245 -12.80 3.32 -12.61
N GLU A 246 -13.61 2.28 -12.65
CA GLU A 246 -14.89 2.20 -11.93
C GLU A 246 -14.64 1.44 -10.63
N LEU A 247 -14.98 2.06 -9.49
CA LEU A 247 -14.90 1.47 -8.17
C LEU A 247 -16.31 1.28 -7.62
N VAL A 248 -16.54 0.13 -7.02
CA VAL A 248 -17.80 -0.20 -6.35
C VAL A 248 -17.47 -0.80 -4.98
N ALA A 249 -17.87 -0.12 -3.91
CA ALA A 249 -17.81 -0.65 -2.55
C ALA A 249 -19.13 -1.35 -2.21
N GLU A 250 -19.03 -2.59 -1.78
CA GLU A 250 -20.16 -3.45 -1.43
C GLU A 250 -19.86 -4.11 -0.08
N ALA A 251 -20.85 -4.72 0.56
CA ALA A 251 -20.67 -5.43 1.83
C ALA A 251 -19.63 -6.57 1.77
N SER A 252 -19.35 -7.09 0.57
CA SER A 252 -18.33 -8.10 0.31
C SER A 252 -16.93 -7.54 0.14
N GLY A 253 -16.77 -6.21 -0.02
CA GLY A 253 -15.51 -5.52 -0.27
C GLY A 253 -15.57 -4.61 -1.49
N ILE A 254 -14.41 -4.27 -2.04
CA ILE A 254 -14.26 -3.36 -3.17
C ILE A 254 -14.16 -4.16 -4.47
N ARG A 255 -14.94 -3.77 -5.48
CA ARG A 255 -14.77 -4.21 -6.87
C ARG A 255 -14.18 -3.07 -7.68
N ALA A 256 -13.22 -3.39 -8.54
CA ALA A 256 -12.61 -2.42 -9.44
C ALA A 256 -12.68 -2.93 -10.88
N PHE A 257 -13.02 -2.02 -11.80
CA PHE A 257 -13.06 -2.31 -13.23
C PHE A 257 -12.22 -1.28 -13.96
N HIS A 258 -11.31 -1.75 -14.79
CA HIS A 258 -10.62 -0.92 -15.75
C HIS A 258 -11.39 -0.93 -17.06
N ALA A 259 -11.73 0.25 -17.56
CA ALA A 259 -12.43 0.42 -18.83
C ALA A 259 -11.62 1.32 -19.77
N ARG A 260 -11.50 0.89 -21.02
CA ARG A 260 -10.80 1.61 -22.07
C ARG A 260 -11.78 1.98 -23.17
N TYR A 261 -11.76 3.22 -23.59
CA TYR A 261 -12.67 3.77 -24.61
C TYR A 261 -11.85 4.37 -25.74
N SER A 262 -12.39 4.30 -26.98
CA SER A 262 -11.83 5.12 -28.05
C SER A 262 -12.13 6.58 -27.79
N CYS A 263 -11.30 7.48 -28.32
CA CYS A 263 -11.61 8.90 -28.36
C CYS A 263 -12.30 9.27 -29.66
N GLY A 264 -13.33 10.11 -29.58
CA GLY A 264 -13.80 10.91 -30.68
C GLY A 264 -12.96 12.18 -30.81
N ASP A 265 -13.48 13.23 -31.47
CA ASP A 265 -12.71 14.46 -31.72
C ASP A 265 -12.15 15.13 -30.44
N THR A 266 -12.83 15.02 -29.29
CA THR A 266 -12.37 15.51 -27.98
C THR A 266 -13.04 14.82 -26.79
N ALA A 267 -13.82 13.77 -27.02
CA ALA A 267 -14.63 13.15 -25.99
C ALA A 267 -14.57 11.63 -26.05
N ARG A 268 -14.87 11.00 -24.93
CA ARG A 268 -15.03 9.55 -24.82
C ARG A 268 -15.98 8.99 -25.88
N GLY A 269 -15.50 8.05 -26.67
CA GLY A 269 -16.26 7.35 -27.70
C GLY A 269 -16.79 5.99 -27.20
N ARG A 270 -16.63 4.94 -28.05
CA ARG A 270 -17.15 3.61 -27.71
C ARG A 270 -16.23 2.88 -26.74
N LEU A 271 -16.81 2.02 -25.91
CA LEU A 271 -16.08 1.08 -25.07
C LEU A 271 -15.29 0.09 -25.93
N LEU A 272 -13.99 -0.02 -25.70
CA LEU A 272 -13.07 -0.96 -26.35
C LEU A 272 -12.90 -2.21 -25.49
N GLU A 273 -12.70 -2.03 -24.19
CA GLU A 273 -12.42 -3.09 -23.24
C GLU A 273 -12.97 -2.73 -21.84
N ARG A 274 -13.39 -3.74 -21.09
CA ARG A 274 -13.70 -3.61 -19.65
C ARG A 274 -13.31 -4.89 -18.94
N THR A 275 -12.38 -4.76 -17.98
CA THR A 275 -11.81 -5.88 -17.22
C THR A 275 -12.01 -5.64 -15.74
N GLU A 276 -12.44 -6.64 -15.00
CA GLU A 276 -12.44 -6.62 -13.52
C GLU A 276 -11.01 -6.91 -13.03
N GLN A 277 -10.56 -6.10 -12.08
CA GLN A 277 -9.24 -6.20 -11.45
C GLN A 277 -9.28 -7.06 -10.18
#